data_9477ba18bd82dc6636532ad633bc2e61
#
_entry.id   9477ba18bd82dc6636532ad633bc2e61
#
_cell.length_a   1.000
_cell.length_b   1.000
_cell.length_c   1.000
_cell.angle_alpha   90.00
_cell.angle_beta   90.00
_cell.angle_gamma   90.00
#
_symmetry.space_group_name_H-M   'P 1'
#
loop_
_entity.id
_entity.type
_entity.pdbx_description
1 polymer ?
#
loop_
_entity_poly.entity_id
_entity_poly.type
_entity_poly.pdbx_seq_one_letter_code
_entity_poly.pdbx_strand_id
1 'polypeptide(L)'
;MSDTVALTTKKDWTSDQEVRWCPGCGDYGILQAVQMLMPELGVPPERTVFISGIGCSSRFPYYMNTYGMHSIHGRAPAIATGVAVARPDLDVWVITGDGDALSIGGNHLLHALRRNVNLTILLFNNRIYGLTKGQYSPTSEEGKVTKSTPMGSIDHPFNPLCVALGAEASFVARTHDLDRKHMMNVFRAAHDHRGASFVEIYQNCNVFNDGAFDDVTGRQRREEMMIDLVHGQPIRFGAEGRRGVTMGSDGQLRLVDVAEVGEDALLVHDAHRPDPGLAFALARLSHDDHSPTPFGIFRSIERADYGGSIGAQLAEAATKKGPGDLGDLLRSNGTWHVG
;
A
#
# COMPACT_ATOMS: atom_id res chain seq x y z
N MET A 1 -32.20 -10.72 6.55
CA MET A 1 -32.02 -11.70 5.46
C MET A 1 -30.53 -11.88 5.32
N SER A 2 -30.01 -13.07 5.61
CA SER A 2 -28.59 -13.37 5.40
C SER A 2 -28.39 -13.49 3.88
N ASP A 3 -27.85 -12.46 3.26
CA ASP A 3 -27.37 -12.56 1.88
C ASP A 3 -26.27 -13.61 1.85
N THR A 4 -26.61 -14.79 1.37
CA THR A 4 -25.63 -15.83 1.06
C THR A 4 -24.82 -15.28 -0.12
N VAL A 5 -23.62 -14.77 0.17
CA VAL A 5 -22.66 -14.38 -0.87
C VAL A 5 -22.39 -15.63 -1.70
N ALA A 6 -22.77 -15.60 -2.97
CA ALA A 6 -22.50 -16.71 -3.89
C ALA A 6 -20.98 -16.93 -3.95
N LEU A 7 -20.54 -18.19 -3.82
CA LEU A 7 -19.12 -18.54 -3.99
C LEU A 7 -18.68 -18.11 -5.40
N THR A 8 -17.82 -17.10 -5.48
CA THR A 8 -17.23 -16.61 -6.72
C THR A 8 -15.88 -17.29 -6.97
N THR A 9 -15.45 -17.32 -8.21
CA THR A 9 -14.16 -17.85 -8.62
C THR A 9 -13.27 -16.72 -9.16
N LYS A 10 -11.98 -16.96 -9.31
CA LYS A 10 -11.09 -15.99 -9.97
C LYS A 10 -11.65 -15.46 -11.29
N LYS A 11 -12.34 -16.31 -12.07
CA LYS A 11 -12.91 -15.93 -13.38
C LYS A 11 -13.96 -14.83 -13.26
N ASP A 12 -14.75 -14.85 -12.20
CA ASP A 12 -15.81 -13.85 -11.97
C ASP A 12 -15.22 -12.46 -11.66
N TRP A 13 -13.96 -12.40 -11.25
CA TRP A 13 -13.21 -11.18 -10.95
C TRP A 13 -12.30 -10.72 -12.10
N THR A 14 -12.24 -11.49 -13.19
CA THR A 14 -11.42 -11.18 -14.36
C THR A 14 -12.28 -10.54 -15.44
N SER A 15 -11.92 -9.34 -15.89
CA SER A 15 -12.63 -8.69 -17.00
C SER A 15 -12.37 -9.37 -18.34
N ASP A 16 -13.11 -8.98 -19.36
CA ASP A 16 -12.94 -9.44 -20.75
C ASP A 16 -11.83 -8.69 -21.50
N GLN A 17 -11.14 -7.74 -20.83
CA GLN A 17 -10.12 -6.91 -21.45
C GLN A 17 -8.78 -7.64 -21.54
N GLU A 18 -8.13 -7.51 -22.70
CA GLU A 18 -6.77 -7.99 -22.89
C GLU A 18 -5.78 -7.16 -22.06
N VAL A 19 -4.94 -7.85 -21.28
CA VAL A 19 -3.90 -7.18 -20.48
C VAL A 19 -2.81 -6.63 -21.39
N ARG A 20 -2.51 -5.33 -21.29
CA ARG A 20 -1.61 -4.58 -22.17
C ARG A 20 -0.27 -4.20 -21.51
N TRP A 21 0.12 -4.88 -20.45
CA TRP A 21 1.47 -4.74 -19.88
C TRP A 21 2.52 -5.43 -20.75
N CYS A 22 3.78 -5.08 -20.55
CA CYS A 22 4.89 -5.74 -21.21
C CYS A 22 4.95 -7.22 -20.82
N PRO A 23 5.24 -8.15 -21.76
CA PRO A 23 5.44 -9.56 -21.42
C PRO A 23 6.52 -9.72 -20.34
N GLY A 24 6.22 -10.44 -19.26
CA GLY A 24 7.14 -10.64 -18.14
C GLY A 24 7.14 -9.53 -17.08
N CYS A 25 6.28 -8.51 -17.20
CA CYS A 25 6.12 -7.47 -16.18
C CYS A 25 5.56 -8.06 -14.87
N GLY A 26 6.08 -7.62 -13.73
CA GLY A 26 5.62 -8.04 -12.39
C GLY A 26 4.16 -7.71 -12.09
N ASP A 27 3.59 -6.72 -12.78
CA ASP A 27 2.16 -6.35 -12.65
C ASP A 27 1.21 -7.54 -12.91
N TYR A 28 1.60 -8.49 -13.78
CA TYR A 28 0.81 -9.71 -14.02
C TYR A 28 0.69 -10.60 -12.77
N GLY A 29 1.80 -10.74 -12.02
CA GLY A 29 1.82 -11.51 -10.78
C GLY A 29 0.92 -10.91 -9.72
N ILE A 30 0.96 -9.59 -9.59
CA ILE A 30 0.15 -8.82 -8.62
C ILE A 30 -1.34 -8.89 -9.01
N LEU A 31 -1.69 -8.67 -10.27
CA LEU A 31 -3.07 -8.81 -10.76
C LEU A 31 -3.62 -10.21 -10.46
N GLN A 32 -2.81 -11.25 -10.75
CA GLN A 32 -3.21 -12.63 -10.49
C GLN A 32 -3.43 -12.89 -9.00
N ALA A 33 -2.58 -12.37 -8.13
CA ALA A 33 -2.72 -12.51 -6.67
C ALA A 33 -4.02 -11.86 -6.18
N VAL A 34 -4.33 -10.64 -6.64
CA VAL A 34 -5.57 -9.95 -6.28
C VAL A 34 -6.79 -10.72 -6.80
N GLN A 35 -6.82 -11.08 -8.09
CA GLN A 35 -7.94 -11.84 -8.67
C GLN A 35 -8.19 -13.19 -8.00
N MET A 36 -7.15 -13.83 -7.46
CA MET A 36 -7.29 -15.07 -6.69
C MET A 36 -7.77 -14.83 -5.27
N LEU A 37 -7.42 -13.70 -4.67
CA LEU A 37 -7.79 -13.34 -3.31
C LEU A 37 -9.26 -12.90 -3.21
N MET A 38 -9.76 -12.13 -4.17
CA MET A 38 -11.10 -11.52 -4.10
C MET A 38 -12.22 -12.49 -3.74
N PRO A 39 -12.32 -13.72 -4.34
CA PRO A 39 -13.34 -14.70 -3.95
C PRO A 39 -13.32 -15.07 -2.47
N GLU A 40 -12.14 -15.01 -1.84
CA GLU A 40 -11.93 -15.43 -0.46
C GLU A 40 -12.27 -14.31 0.55
N LEU A 41 -12.36 -13.05 0.11
CA LEU A 41 -12.68 -11.90 0.97
C LEU A 41 -14.18 -11.80 1.28
N GLY A 42 -15.03 -12.45 0.49
CA GLY A 42 -16.48 -12.48 0.73
C GLY A 42 -17.22 -11.18 0.40
N VAL A 43 -16.56 -10.19 -0.19
CA VAL A 43 -17.19 -8.98 -0.73
C VAL A 43 -17.56 -9.23 -2.19
N PRO A 44 -18.78 -8.96 -2.64
CA PRO A 44 -19.14 -9.21 -4.04
C PRO A 44 -18.55 -8.16 -4.99
N PRO A 45 -18.33 -8.49 -6.28
CA PRO A 45 -17.74 -7.58 -7.28
C PRO A 45 -18.46 -6.23 -7.40
N GLU A 46 -19.79 -6.20 -7.26
CA GLU A 46 -20.60 -4.98 -7.32
C GLU A 46 -20.47 -4.07 -6.09
N ARG A 47 -19.79 -4.54 -5.05
CA ARG A 47 -19.42 -3.72 -3.87
C ARG A 47 -17.94 -3.42 -3.79
N THR A 48 -17.16 -3.85 -4.76
CA THR A 48 -15.71 -3.60 -4.83
C THR A 48 -15.39 -2.56 -5.90
N VAL A 49 -14.53 -1.61 -5.56
CA VAL A 49 -14.13 -0.52 -6.45
C VAL A 49 -12.61 -0.39 -6.48
N PHE A 50 -12.02 -0.47 -7.67
CA PHE A 50 -10.61 -0.17 -7.89
C PHE A 50 -10.42 1.22 -8.47
N ILE A 51 -9.68 2.08 -7.79
CA ILE A 51 -9.40 3.46 -8.22
C ILE A 51 -7.90 3.60 -8.45
N SER A 52 -7.51 4.07 -9.63
CA SER A 52 -6.10 4.22 -9.98
C SER A 52 -5.76 5.63 -10.44
N GLY A 53 -4.49 6.00 -10.32
CA GLY A 53 -3.91 7.21 -10.89
C GLY A 53 -3.42 6.98 -12.32
N ILE A 54 -2.16 7.33 -12.61
CA ILE A 54 -1.53 7.17 -13.93
C ILE A 54 -0.22 6.38 -13.80
N GLY A 55 0.05 5.54 -14.76
CA GLY A 55 1.22 4.69 -14.87
C GLY A 55 0.85 3.27 -15.34
N CYS A 56 1.83 2.37 -15.40
CA CYS A 56 1.58 1.00 -15.85
C CYS A 56 0.62 0.29 -14.90
N SER A 57 0.88 0.33 -13.60
CA SER A 57 0.01 -0.25 -12.56
C SER A 57 -1.42 0.29 -12.62
N SER A 58 -1.58 1.56 -13.00
CA SER A 58 -2.88 2.25 -13.03
C SER A 58 -3.85 1.73 -14.10
N ARG A 59 -3.40 0.84 -14.98
CA ARG A 59 -4.29 0.10 -15.90
C ARG A 59 -5.07 -1.02 -15.20
N PHE A 60 -4.75 -1.32 -13.95
CA PHE A 60 -5.32 -2.41 -13.16
C PHE A 60 -6.86 -2.45 -13.15
N PRO A 61 -7.61 -1.33 -12.99
CA PRO A 61 -9.07 -1.35 -12.99
C PRO A 61 -9.69 -1.90 -14.28
N TYR A 62 -9.01 -1.79 -15.43
CA TYR A 62 -9.50 -2.38 -16.69
C TYR A 62 -9.53 -3.90 -16.68
N TYR A 63 -8.71 -4.53 -15.83
CA TYR A 63 -8.50 -5.97 -15.79
C TYR A 63 -9.28 -6.67 -14.68
N MET A 64 -9.99 -5.88 -13.86
CA MET A 64 -10.89 -6.36 -12.83
C MET A 64 -12.35 -6.26 -13.27
N ASN A 65 -13.14 -7.31 -13.03
CA ASN A 65 -14.58 -7.30 -13.29
C ASN A 65 -15.35 -6.72 -12.08
N THR A 66 -15.07 -5.46 -11.78
CA THR A 66 -15.65 -4.69 -10.67
C THR A 66 -15.98 -3.28 -11.15
N TYR A 67 -16.54 -2.45 -10.27
CA TYR A 67 -16.47 -1.01 -10.53
C TYR A 67 -15.02 -0.54 -10.48
N GLY A 68 -14.69 0.42 -11.34
CA GLY A 68 -13.34 0.95 -11.42
C GLY A 68 -13.29 2.37 -11.97
N MET A 69 -12.24 3.08 -11.58
CA MET A 69 -11.98 4.43 -12.09
C MET A 69 -10.47 4.57 -12.35
N HIS A 70 -10.11 4.79 -13.62
CA HIS A 70 -8.79 5.24 -14.01
C HIS A 70 -8.81 6.76 -14.03
N SER A 71 -8.13 7.40 -13.09
CA SER A 71 -8.26 8.82 -12.83
C SER A 71 -7.08 9.65 -13.35
N ILE A 72 -6.77 10.76 -12.70
CA ILE A 72 -5.69 11.69 -13.05
C ILE A 72 -4.46 11.39 -12.20
N HIS A 73 -3.27 11.72 -12.71
CA HIS A 73 -1.98 11.47 -12.09
C HIS A 73 -1.94 11.97 -10.63
N GLY A 74 -1.64 11.03 -9.72
CA GLY A 74 -1.54 11.28 -8.29
C GLY A 74 -2.86 11.59 -7.56
N ARG A 75 -4.03 11.41 -8.21
CA ARG A 75 -5.32 11.79 -7.61
C ARG A 75 -6.14 10.61 -7.07
N ALA A 76 -5.69 9.39 -7.31
CA ALA A 76 -6.42 8.21 -6.85
C ALA A 76 -6.77 8.24 -5.35
N PRO A 77 -5.86 8.56 -4.41
CA PRO A 77 -6.19 8.60 -2.98
C PRO A 77 -7.26 9.65 -2.63
N ALA A 78 -7.28 10.81 -3.35
CA ALA A 78 -8.27 11.85 -3.12
C ALA A 78 -9.66 11.44 -3.59
N ILE A 79 -9.75 10.83 -4.79
CA ILE A 79 -11.00 10.33 -5.36
C ILE A 79 -11.53 9.17 -4.52
N ALA A 80 -10.65 8.23 -4.15
CA ALA A 80 -10.99 7.10 -3.30
C ALA A 80 -11.50 7.55 -1.92
N THR A 81 -10.92 8.60 -1.35
CA THR A 81 -11.42 9.21 -0.10
C THR A 81 -12.87 9.66 -0.26
N GLY A 82 -13.20 10.33 -1.39
CA GLY A 82 -14.57 10.74 -1.68
C GLY A 82 -15.53 9.57 -1.79
N VAL A 83 -15.13 8.50 -2.50
CA VAL A 83 -15.95 7.28 -2.64
C VAL A 83 -16.18 6.61 -1.30
N ALA A 84 -15.11 6.37 -0.51
CA ALA A 84 -15.21 5.69 0.78
C ALA A 84 -16.06 6.46 1.80
N VAL A 85 -16.03 7.79 1.77
CA VAL A 85 -16.85 8.63 2.67
C VAL A 85 -18.31 8.67 2.22
N ALA A 86 -18.56 8.77 0.91
CA ALA A 86 -19.92 8.85 0.35
C ALA A 86 -20.63 7.49 0.34
N ARG A 87 -19.89 6.39 0.24
CA ARG A 87 -20.39 5.01 0.14
C ARG A 87 -19.58 4.08 1.06
N PRO A 88 -19.84 4.14 2.39
CA PRO A 88 -19.10 3.34 3.38
C PRO A 88 -19.39 1.83 3.29
N ASP A 89 -20.33 1.43 2.44
CA ASP A 89 -20.69 0.06 2.12
C ASP A 89 -19.82 -0.57 1.01
N LEU A 90 -18.96 0.24 0.37
CA LEU A 90 -18.07 -0.22 -0.68
C LEU A 90 -16.68 -0.59 -0.14
N ASP A 91 -16.12 -1.66 -0.68
CA ASP A 91 -14.71 -2.04 -0.51
C ASP A 91 -13.86 -1.29 -1.55
N VAL A 92 -13.03 -0.35 -1.09
CA VAL A 92 -12.33 0.61 -1.95
C VAL A 92 -10.84 0.34 -1.97
N TRP A 93 -10.33 0.00 -3.15
CA TRP A 93 -8.92 -0.27 -3.41
C TRP A 93 -8.30 0.85 -4.24
N VAL A 94 -7.11 1.28 -3.85
CA VAL A 94 -6.32 2.27 -4.60
C VAL A 94 -5.11 1.58 -5.21
N ILE A 95 -4.96 1.72 -6.52
CA ILE A 95 -3.81 1.21 -7.27
C ILE A 95 -2.97 2.39 -7.75
N THR A 96 -1.72 2.41 -7.36
CA THR A 96 -0.81 3.52 -7.69
C THR A 96 0.62 3.03 -7.87
N GLY A 97 1.40 3.72 -8.68
CA GLY A 97 2.85 3.50 -8.78
C GLY A 97 3.62 4.42 -7.84
N ASP A 98 4.88 4.12 -7.62
CA ASP A 98 5.80 4.93 -6.81
C ASP A 98 5.87 6.38 -7.31
N GLY A 99 6.02 6.59 -8.61
CA GLY A 99 6.03 7.91 -9.22
C GLY A 99 4.68 8.63 -9.14
N ASP A 100 3.57 7.89 -9.26
CA ASP A 100 2.23 8.44 -9.16
C ASP A 100 1.90 8.90 -7.74
N ALA A 101 2.19 8.07 -6.75
CA ALA A 101 1.85 8.33 -5.36
C ALA A 101 2.79 9.32 -4.66
N LEU A 102 4.10 9.23 -4.91
CA LEU A 102 5.13 9.93 -4.12
C LEU A 102 5.64 11.21 -4.78
N SER A 103 5.34 11.44 -6.07
CA SER A 103 5.60 12.71 -6.74
C SER A 103 4.37 13.61 -6.63
N ILE A 104 3.64 13.80 -7.73
CA ILE A 104 2.47 14.69 -7.76
C ILE A 104 1.34 14.26 -6.81
N GLY A 105 1.29 12.97 -6.45
CA GLY A 105 0.29 12.41 -5.53
C GLY A 105 0.62 12.53 -4.04
N GLY A 106 1.84 12.95 -3.67
CA GLY A 106 2.33 12.89 -2.29
C GLY A 106 1.39 13.53 -1.26
N ASN A 107 0.88 14.72 -1.56
CA ASN A 107 -0.07 15.39 -0.65
C ASN A 107 -1.37 14.59 -0.44
N HIS A 108 -1.92 13.99 -1.49
CA HIS A 108 -3.18 13.23 -1.40
C HIS A 108 -2.98 11.90 -0.68
N LEU A 109 -1.85 11.22 -0.90
CA LEU A 109 -1.47 10.03 -0.17
C LEU A 109 -1.35 10.33 1.32
N LEU A 110 -0.54 11.33 1.70
CA LEU A 110 -0.35 11.71 3.11
C LEU A 110 -1.67 12.03 3.80
N HIS A 111 -2.58 12.76 3.14
CA HIS A 111 -3.87 13.12 3.73
C HIS A 111 -4.85 11.94 3.83
N ALA A 112 -4.83 10.97 2.92
CA ALA A 112 -5.62 9.75 3.04
C ALA A 112 -5.14 8.91 4.24
N LEU A 113 -3.82 8.74 4.39
CA LEU A 113 -3.21 7.98 5.47
C LEU A 113 -3.45 8.63 6.84
N ARG A 114 -3.13 9.93 7.01
CA ARG A 114 -3.29 10.63 8.30
C ARG A 114 -4.73 10.69 8.78
N ARG A 115 -5.69 10.76 7.85
CA ARG A 115 -7.13 10.73 8.16
C ARG A 115 -7.63 9.33 8.49
N ASN A 116 -6.84 8.33 8.23
CA ASN A 116 -7.25 6.94 8.38
C ASN A 116 -8.51 6.60 7.60
N VAL A 117 -8.56 7.02 6.33
CA VAL A 117 -9.69 6.68 5.45
C VAL A 117 -9.69 5.17 5.20
N ASN A 118 -10.83 4.52 5.32
CA ASN A 118 -10.94 3.08 5.10
C ASN A 118 -10.70 2.72 3.63
N LEU A 119 -9.44 2.46 3.29
CA LEU A 119 -8.92 2.21 1.93
C LEU A 119 -7.81 1.17 1.99
N THR A 120 -7.77 0.28 1.00
CA THR A 120 -6.61 -0.58 0.75
C THR A 120 -5.77 0.01 -0.38
N ILE A 121 -4.58 0.52 -0.06
CA ILE A 121 -3.68 1.19 -1.01
C ILE A 121 -2.54 0.25 -1.37
N LEU A 122 -2.48 -0.16 -2.65
CA LEU A 122 -1.40 -0.96 -3.22
C LEU A 122 -0.47 -0.04 -4.02
N LEU A 123 0.75 0.16 -3.52
CA LEU A 123 1.79 0.92 -4.17
C LEU A 123 2.76 -0.01 -4.89
N PHE A 124 2.76 0.03 -6.21
CA PHE A 124 3.66 -0.73 -7.08
C PHE A 124 4.97 0.04 -7.22
N ASN A 125 6.00 -0.43 -6.53
CA ASN A 125 7.31 0.21 -6.55
C ASN A 125 8.25 -0.54 -7.50
N ASN A 126 8.57 0.07 -8.63
CA ASN A 126 9.56 -0.45 -9.59
C ASN A 126 10.74 0.48 -9.81
N ARG A 127 10.85 1.54 -9.02
CA ARG A 127 11.95 2.52 -9.06
C ARG A 127 12.15 3.16 -10.44
N ILE A 128 11.06 3.31 -11.25
CA ILE A 128 11.14 3.90 -12.59
C ILE A 128 9.78 4.38 -13.09
N TYR A 129 9.71 5.46 -13.86
CA TYR A 129 8.53 5.80 -14.66
C TYR A 129 8.53 4.94 -15.93
N GLY A 130 7.90 3.75 -15.88
CA GLY A 130 7.87 2.82 -17.01
C GLY A 130 6.99 3.28 -18.17
N LEU A 131 5.79 3.81 -17.91
CA LEU A 131 4.83 4.23 -18.93
C LEU A 131 5.41 5.31 -19.86
N THR A 132 6.18 6.24 -19.32
CA THR A 132 6.82 7.34 -20.06
C THR A 132 8.20 6.97 -20.62
N LYS A 133 8.57 5.69 -20.54
CA LYS A 133 9.77 5.07 -21.14
C LYS A 133 11.07 5.31 -20.41
N GLY A 134 11.05 5.31 -19.06
CA GLY A 134 12.24 5.10 -18.25
C GLY A 134 12.87 6.35 -17.67
N GLN A 135 12.11 7.32 -17.18
CA GLN A 135 12.64 8.38 -16.31
C GLN A 135 12.81 7.85 -14.88
N TYR A 136 13.76 8.38 -14.13
CA TYR A 136 13.88 8.04 -12.72
C TYR A 136 12.64 8.51 -11.94
N SER A 137 12.24 7.73 -10.94
CA SER A 137 11.10 7.99 -10.08
C SER A 137 11.57 8.47 -8.69
N PRO A 138 10.66 8.91 -7.81
CA PRO A 138 11.03 9.33 -6.46
C PRO A 138 11.70 8.24 -5.60
N THR A 139 11.60 6.98 -5.98
CA THR A 139 12.23 5.83 -5.28
C THR A 139 13.45 5.27 -6.01
N SER A 140 13.81 5.84 -7.16
CA SER A 140 15.03 5.46 -7.87
C SER A 140 16.26 5.78 -7.03
N GLU A 141 17.26 4.92 -7.10
CA GLU A 141 18.54 5.10 -6.44
C GLU A 141 19.25 6.38 -6.89
N GLU A 142 20.01 6.99 -5.97
CA GLU A 142 20.89 8.10 -6.31
C GLU A 142 21.92 7.66 -7.35
N GLY A 143 22.19 8.51 -8.32
CA GLY A 143 23.07 8.19 -9.44
C GLY A 143 22.39 7.42 -10.58
N LYS A 144 21.08 7.13 -10.52
CA LYS A 144 20.35 6.43 -11.60
C LYS A 144 20.51 7.14 -12.93
N VAL A 145 21.19 6.48 -13.86
CA VAL A 145 21.35 6.97 -15.23
C VAL A 145 20.15 6.58 -16.07
N THR A 146 19.53 7.55 -16.71
CA THR A 146 18.42 7.36 -17.66
C THR A 146 18.62 8.24 -18.89
N LYS A 147 17.79 8.08 -19.91
CA LYS A 147 17.85 8.94 -21.11
C LYS A 147 17.65 10.43 -20.80
N SER A 148 16.84 10.74 -19.79
CA SER A 148 16.58 12.12 -19.36
C SER A 148 17.56 12.63 -18.30
N THR A 149 18.31 11.74 -17.67
CA THR A 149 19.33 12.05 -16.64
C THR A 149 20.65 11.34 -16.96
N PRO A 150 21.35 11.74 -18.04
CA PRO A 150 22.55 11.02 -18.50
C PRO A 150 23.74 11.12 -17.53
N MET A 151 23.73 12.08 -16.60
CA MET A 151 24.75 12.25 -15.55
C MET A 151 24.37 11.54 -14.23
N GLY A 152 23.23 10.83 -14.20
CA GLY A 152 22.66 10.23 -13.00
C GLY A 152 21.71 11.16 -12.25
N SER A 153 20.78 10.57 -11.48
CA SER A 153 19.89 11.31 -10.58
C SER A 153 20.66 11.81 -9.37
N ILE A 154 20.31 13.01 -8.89
CA ILE A 154 20.90 13.61 -7.69
C ILE A 154 19.92 13.63 -6.52
N ASP A 155 18.69 13.15 -6.73
CA ASP A 155 17.66 13.14 -5.71
C ASP A 155 17.90 11.98 -4.75
N HIS A 156 17.69 12.25 -3.46
CA HIS A 156 17.69 11.20 -2.45
C HIS A 156 16.37 10.42 -2.51
N PRO A 157 16.40 9.07 -2.64
CA PRO A 157 15.21 8.29 -2.83
C PRO A 157 14.28 8.30 -1.60
N PHE A 158 12.98 8.39 -1.84
CA PHE A 158 11.99 8.11 -0.81
C PHE A 158 11.99 6.64 -0.41
N ASN A 159 11.86 6.40 0.90
CA ASN A 159 11.40 5.11 1.41
C ASN A 159 9.88 5.19 1.61
N PRO A 160 9.06 4.47 0.82
CA PRO A 160 7.60 4.59 0.86
C PRO A 160 6.99 4.23 2.22
N LEU A 161 7.59 3.24 2.92
CA LEU A 161 7.11 2.86 4.26
C LEU A 161 7.39 3.98 5.27
N CYS A 162 8.57 4.62 5.21
CA CYS A 162 8.86 5.75 6.08
C CYS A 162 7.92 6.93 5.84
N VAL A 163 7.52 7.17 4.58
CA VAL A 163 6.51 8.19 4.25
C VAL A 163 5.16 7.84 4.86
N ALA A 164 4.72 6.59 4.72
CA ALA A 164 3.45 6.12 5.28
C ALA A 164 3.44 6.15 6.82
N LEU A 165 4.52 5.71 7.46
CA LEU A 165 4.68 5.75 8.92
C LEU A 165 4.76 7.19 9.43
N GLY A 166 5.45 8.10 8.71
CA GLY A 166 5.49 9.53 9.03
C GLY A 166 4.14 10.22 8.89
N ALA A 167 3.24 9.70 8.04
CA ALA A 167 1.85 10.11 7.95
C ALA A 167 0.93 9.43 8.99
N GLU A 168 1.48 8.64 9.91
CA GLU A 168 0.73 7.91 10.95
C GLU A 168 -0.27 6.89 10.38
N ALA A 169 0.07 6.23 9.25
CA ALA A 169 -0.76 5.17 8.71
C ALA A 169 -0.98 4.05 9.73
N SER A 170 -2.21 3.59 9.90
CA SER A 170 -2.59 2.58 10.88
C SER A 170 -2.21 1.16 10.46
N PHE A 171 -2.07 0.91 9.16
CA PHE A 171 -1.53 -0.33 8.61
C PHE A 171 -0.45 -0.04 7.57
N VAL A 172 0.72 -0.66 7.72
CA VAL A 172 1.86 -0.52 6.80
C VAL A 172 2.52 -1.87 6.59
N ALA A 173 2.66 -2.29 5.33
CA ALA A 173 3.25 -3.57 4.97
C ALA A 173 4.08 -3.48 3.69
N ARG A 174 4.96 -4.48 3.48
CA ARG A 174 5.73 -4.68 2.24
C ARG A 174 5.63 -6.11 1.78
N THR A 175 5.52 -6.29 0.46
CA THR A 175 5.59 -7.58 -0.23
C THR A 175 6.34 -7.42 -1.56
N HIS A 176 6.42 -8.49 -2.36
CA HIS A 176 7.04 -8.46 -3.69
C HIS A 176 6.31 -9.37 -4.68
N ASP A 177 6.45 -9.11 -5.97
CA ASP A 177 5.70 -9.74 -7.06
C ASP A 177 6.05 -11.20 -7.35
N LEU A 178 7.15 -11.72 -6.77
CA LEU A 178 7.62 -13.09 -6.99
C LEU A 178 6.99 -14.11 -6.01
N ASP A 179 6.38 -13.68 -4.89
CA ASP A 179 5.74 -14.57 -3.92
C ASP A 179 4.23 -14.29 -3.81
N ARG A 180 3.47 -15.01 -4.61
CA ARG A 180 2.00 -14.87 -4.63
C ARG A 180 1.36 -15.18 -3.28
N LYS A 181 1.86 -16.21 -2.55
CA LYS A 181 1.27 -16.59 -1.26
C LYS A 181 1.49 -15.48 -0.23
N HIS A 182 2.70 -14.94 -0.18
CA HIS A 182 3.02 -13.82 0.69
C HIS A 182 2.19 -12.58 0.34
N MET A 183 2.07 -12.24 -0.97
CA MET A 183 1.21 -11.15 -1.42
C MET A 183 -0.23 -11.32 -0.95
N MET A 184 -0.84 -12.49 -1.18
CA MET A 184 -2.23 -12.77 -0.79
C MET A 184 -2.44 -12.64 0.71
N ASN A 185 -1.50 -13.12 1.54
CA ASN A 185 -1.58 -12.98 2.99
C ASN A 185 -1.53 -11.51 3.43
N VAL A 186 -0.61 -10.73 2.86
CA VAL A 186 -0.48 -9.28 3.16
C VAL A 186 -1.70 -8.51 2.69
N PHE A 187 -2.21 -8.79 1.48
CA PHE A 187 -3.39 -8.11 0.95
C PHE A 187 -4.66 -8.43 1.74
N ARG A 188 -4.82 -9.67 2.20
CA ARG A 188 -5.91 -10.07 3.10
C ARG A 188 -5.83 -9.28 4.40
N ALA A 189 -4.67 -9.26 5.05
CA ALA A 189 -4.51 -8.52 6.29
C ALA A 189 -4.74 -7.01 6.10
N ALA A 190 -4.36 -6.45 4.94
CA ALA A 190 -4.60 -5.05 4.60
C ALA A 190 -6.09 -4.75 4.38
N HIS A 191 -6.83 -5.68 3.75
CA HIS A 191 -8.28 -5.59 3.56
C HIS A 191 -9.04 -5.72 4.89
N ASP A 192 -8.65 -6.67 5.74
CA ASP A 192 -9.31 -6.94 7.02
C ASP A 192 -9.09 -5.80 8.03
N HIS A 193 -8.05 -4.98 7.83
CA HIS A 193 -7.76 -3.82 8.66
C HIS A 193 -8.76 -2.68 8.39
N ARG A 194 -9.41 -2.17 9.45
CA ARG A 194 -10.31 -1.03 9.34
C ARG A 194 -9.57 0.29 9.44
N GLY A 195 -9.40 0.97 8.31
CA GLY A 195 -8.67 2.22 8.19
C GLY A 195 -7.81 2.28 6.93
N ALA A 196 -6.78 3.13 6.95
CA ALA A 196 -5.89 3.29 5.81
C ALA A 196 -4.81 2.21 5.83
N SER A 197 -4.93 1.24 4.94
CA SER A 197 -3.92 0.21 4.71
C SER A 197 -3.01 0.61 3.56
N PHE A 198 -1.69 0.64 3.83
CA PHE A 198 -0.66 0.95 2.85
C PHE A 198 0.25 -0.26 2.65
N VAL A 199 0.30 -0.77 1.43
CA VAL A 199 1.13 -1.91 1.05
C VAL A 199 2.07 -1.51 -0.08
N GLU A 200 3.37 -1.51 0.19
CA GLU A 200 4.40 -1.40 -0.84
C GLU A 200 4.66 -2.77 -1.45
N ILE A 201 4.68 -2.85 -2.78
CA ILE A 201 4.97 -4.07 -3.53
C ILE A 201 6.20 -3.84 -4.39
N TYR A 202 7.31 -4.53 -4.10
CA TYR A 202 8.46 -4.55 -4.97
C TYR A 202 8.07 -5.25 -6.27
N GLN A 203 8.13 -4.51 -7.39
CA GLN A 203 7.64 -4.92 -8.69
C GLN A 203 8.75 -4.81 -9.73
N ASN A 204 8.96 -5.85 -10.51
CA ASN A 204 9.97 -5.84 -11.57
C ASN A 204 9.44 -5.21 -12.87
N CYS A 205 10.07 -4.11 -13.29
CA CYS A 205 9.87 -3.54 -14.62
C CYS A 205 10.93 -4.08 -15.59
N ASN A 206 10.66 -5.22 -16.21
CA ASN A 206 11.63 -5.95 -17.04
C ASN A 206 12.07 -5.23 -18.34
N VAL A 207 11.52 -4.06 -18.64
CA VAL A 207 11.88 -3.28 -19.84
C VAL A 207 12.75 -2.07 -19.50
N PHE A 208 12.45 -1.36 -18.41
CA PHE A 208 13.13 -0.10 -18.10
C PHE A 208 13.96 -0.15 -16.82
N ASN A 209 13.75 -1.14 -15.96
CA ASN A 209 14.49 -1.30 -14.70
C ASN A 209 14.49 -2.78 -14.26
N ASP A 210 14.93 -3.65 -15.17
CA ASP A 210 14.97 -5.09 -14.90
C ASP A 210 15.95 -5.40 -13.76
N GLY A 211 15.52 -6.28 -12.85
CA GLY A 211 16.33 -6.71 -11.72
C GLY A 211 16.52 -5.66 -10.63
N ALA A 212 15.72 -4.59 -10.58
CA ALA A 212 15.87 -3.50 -9.60
C ALA A 212 15.89 -3.96 -8.12
N PHE A 213 15.36 -5.13 -7.83
CA PHE A 213 15.30 -5.72 -6.50
C PHE A 213 15.95 -7.12 -6.40
N ASP A 214 16.69 -7.55 -7.41
CA ASP A 214 17.30 -8.89 -7.47
C ASP A 214 18.31 -9.13 -6.35
N ASP A 215 18.98 -8.08 -5.87
CA ASP A 215 19.89 -8.16 -4.72
C ASP A 215 19.18 -8.57 -3.43
N VAL A 216 17.86 -8.40 -3.34
CA VAL A 216 17.04 -8.76 -2.18
C VAL A 216 16.15 -9.96 -2.48
N THR A 217 15.35 -9.89 -3.56
CA THR A 217 14.28 -10.88 -3.86
C THR A 217 14.74 -12.00 -4.79
N GLY A 218 15.91 -11.85 -5.41
CA GLY A 218 16.49 -12.83 -6.33
C GLY A 218 16.71 -14.18 -5.65
N ARG A 219 16.42 -15.28 -6.38
CA ARG A 219 16.40 -16.65 -5.85
C ARG A 219 17.66 -17.05 -5.07
N GLN A 220 18.83 -16.54 -5.48
CA GLN A 220 20.11 -16.85 -4.85
C GLN A 220 20.42 -16.03 -3.59
N ARG A 221 19.76 -14.89 -3.45
CA ARG A 221 20.03 -13.90 -2.41
C ARG A 221 18.95 -13.82 -1.34
N ARG A 222 17.71 -14.13 -1.68
CA ARG A 222 16.54 -13.91 -0.82
C ARG A 222 16.66 -14.54 0.57
N GLU A 223 17.28 -15.69 0.70
CA GLU A 223 17.45 -16.36 1.99
C GLU A 223 18.30 -15.51 2.96
N GLU A 224 19.34 -14.82 2.45
CA GLU A 224 20.23 -13.98 3.22
C GLU A 224 19.78 -12.51 3.31
N MET A 225 18.89 -12.08 2.41
CA MET A 225 18.55 -10.67 2.24
C MET A 225 17.11 -10.33 2.58
N MET A 226 16.21 -11.31 2.66
CA MET A 226 14.84 -11.08 3.09
C MET A 226 14.66 -11.38 4.57
N ILE A 227 13.99 -10.48 5.27
CA ILE A 227 13.63 -10.64 6.68
C ILE A 227 12.10 -10.72 6.74
N ASP A 228 11.56 -11.89 7.06
CA ASP A 228 10.11 -12.05 7.22
C ASP A 228 9.69 -11.56 8.61
N LEU A 229 8.83 -10.54 8.63
CA LEU A 229 8.26 -9.98 9.84
C LEU A 229 7.01 -10.76 10.25
N VAL A 230 7.11 -11.54 11.31
CA VAL A 230 5.99 -12.28 11.88
C VAL A 230 5.70 -11.74 13.29
N HIS A 231 4.49 -11.20 13.50
CA HIS A 231 4.10 -10.65 14.80
C HIS A 231 4.27 -11.67 15.92
N GLY A 232 4.86 -11.23 17.03
CA GLY A 232 5.12 -12.07 18.21
C GLY A 232 6.31 -13.04 18.09
N GLN A 233 7.05 -13.01 16.96
CA GLN A 233 8.21 -13.86 16.75
C GLN A 233 9.53 -13.09 16.80
N PRO A 234 10.62 -13.70 17.27
CA PRO A 234 11.96 -13.15 17.12
C PRO A 234 12.30 -12.93 15.63
N ILE A 235 12.87 -11.77 15.30
CA ILE A 235 13.27 -11.48 13.93
C ILE A 235 14.54 -12.26 13.60
N ARG A 236 14.39 -13.27 12.72
CA ARG A 236 15.48 -14.14 12.24
C ARG A 236 15.45 -14.23 10.73
N PHE A 237 16.61 -14.40 10.11
CA PHE A 237 16.77 -14.57 8.66
C PHE A 237 18.10 -15.26 8.34
N GLY A 238 18.38 -15.45 7.05
CA GLY A 238 19.54 -16.18 6.59
C GLY A 238 19.35 -17.70 6.69
N ALA A 239 20.31 -18.46 6.15
CA ALA A 239 20.26 -19.92 6.15
C ALA A 239 20.02 -20.45 7.56
N GLU A 240 19.00 -21.31 7.72
CA GLU A 240 18.59 -21.89 9.01
C GLU A 240 18.27 -20.85 10.11
N GLY A 241 18.03 -19.56 9.71
CA GLY A 241 17.78 -18.47 10.65
C GLY A 241 18.98 -18.11 11.52
N ARG A 242 20.20 -18.26 11.00
CA ARG A 242 21.46 -18.00 11.72
C ARG A 242 21.68 -16.53 12.06
N ARG A 243 21.04 -15.62 11.34
CA ARG A 243 21.12 -14.18 11.58
C ARG A 243 19.86 -13.67 12.25
N GLY A 244 19.97 -12.59 12.99
CA GLY A 244 18.86 -11.96 13.67
C GLY A 244 19.01 -10.46 13.79
N VAL A 245 17.98 -9.83 14.33
CA VAL A 245 17.95 -8.39 14.60
C VAL A 245 17.88 -8.17 16.11
N THR A 246 18.74 -7.31 16.62
CA THR A 246 18.69 -6.83 18.02
C THR A 246 18.48 -5.32 18.04
N MET A 247 18.03 -4.80 19.19
CA MET A 247 17.96 -3.37 19.43
C MET A 247 18.98 -2.99 20.52
N GLY A 248 19.89 -2.09 20.19
CA GLY A 248 20.83 -1.55 21.15
C GLY A 248 20.17 -0.59 22.15
N SER A 249 20.87 -0.29 23.25
CA SER A 249 20.44 0.69 24.24
C SER A 249 20.30 2.11 23.68
N ASP A 250 20.90 2.37 22.54
CA ASP A 250 20.80 3.60 21.75
C ASP A 250 19.58 3.64 20.81
N GLY A 251 18.75 2.58 20.83
CA GLY A 251 17.57 2.44 19.95
C GLY A 251 17.90 2.06 18.52
N GLN A 252 19.17 1.77 18.18
CA GLN A 252 19.56 1.36 16.84
C GLN A 252 19.41 -0.15 16.65
N LEU A 253 18.90 -0.52 15.48
CA LEU A 253 18.84 -1.93 15.08
C LEU A 253 20.21 -2.40 14.63
N ARG A 254 20.57 -3.63 15.03
CA ARG A 254 21.82 -4.29 14.66
C ARG A 254 21.53 -5.67 14.13
N LEU A 255 22.22 -6.01 13.04
CA LEU A 255 22.20 -7.36 12.46
C LEU A 255 23.28 -8.17 13.16
N VAL A 256 22.91 -9.32 13.71
CA VAL A 256 23.78 -10.16 14.55
C VAL A 256 23.77 -11.60 14.09
N ASP A 257 24.79 -12.35 14.47
CA ASP A 257 24.77 -13.81 14.42
C ASP A 257 24.08 -14.34 15.69
N VAL A 258 23.06 -15.19 15.51
CA VAL A 258 22.26 -15.72 16.63
C VAL A 258 23.12 -16.59 17.56
N ALA A 259 24.12 -17.27 17.04
CA ALA A 259 25.03 -18.11 17.86
C ALA A 259 25.89 -17.26 18.80
N GLU A 260 26.16 -16.00 18.49
CA GLU A 260 26.96 -15.12 19.33
C GLU A 260 26.15 -14.46 20.46
N VAL A 261 24.86 -14.12 20.20
CA VAL A 261 24.05 -13.34 21.15
C VAL A 261 22.98 -14.15 21.87
N GLY A 262 22.58 -15.30 21.33
CA GLY A 262 21.46 -16.11 21.80
C GLY A 262 20.08 -15.61 21.32
N GLU A 263 19.10 -16.50 21.28
CA GLU A 263 17.73 -16.17 20.80
C GLU A 263 17.03 -15.15 21.70
N ASP A 264 17.24 -15.19 23.00
CA ASP A 264 16.61 -14.29 23.97
C ASP A 264 17.03 -12.83 23.79
N ALA A 265 18.14 -12.56 23.10
CA ALA A 265 18.60 -11.21 22.78
C ALA A 265 17.95 -10.63 21.52
N LEU A 266 17.24 -11.45 20.75
CA LEU A 266 16.64 -11.02 19.50
C LEU A 266 15.43 -10.12 19.73
N LEU A 267 15.26 -9.14 18.86
CA LEU A 267 14.08 -8.28 18.81
C LEU A 267 12.85 -9.13 18.41
N VAL A 268 11.84 -9.15 19.26
CA VAL A 268 10.54 -9.72 18.95
C VAL A 268 9.74 -8.67 18.18
N HIS A 269 9.25 -9.04 17.00
CA HIS A 269 8.46 -8.14 16.17
C HIS A 269 7.07 -7.91 16.78
N ASP A 270 6.69 -6.63 16.94
CA ASP A 270 5.37 -6.23 17.40
C ASP A 270 4.73 -5.25 16.40
N ALA A 271 3.88 -5.80 15.52
CA ALA A 271 3.15 -5.02 14.52
C ALA A 271 2.03 -4.16 15.15
N HIS A 272 1.59 -4.46 16.38
CA HIS A 272 0.50 -3.77 17.07
C HIS A 272 0.99 -2.67 18.02
N ARG A 273 2.27 -2.36 18.00
CA ARG A 273 2.84 -1.30 18.79
C ARG A 273 2.27 0.06 18.38
N PRO A 274 1.64 0.83 19.30
CA PRO A 274 1.07 2.14 18.96
C PRO A 274 2.11 3.15 18.48
N ASP A 275 3.29 3.17 19.11
CA ASP A 275 4.42 4.00 18.70
C ASP A 275 5.05 3.46 17.42
N PRO A 276 5.16 4.26 16.34
CA PRO A 276 5.69 3.82 15.05
C PRO A 276 7.22 3.68 15.02
N GLY A 277 7.93 4.02 16.08
CA GLY A 277 9.41 4.09 16.10
C GLY A 277 10.09 2.79 15.69
N LEU A 278 9.59 1.63 16.20
CA LEU A 278 10.12 0.33 15.80
C LEU A 278 9.85 0.03 14.32
N ALA A 279 8.63 0.24 13.85
CA ALA A 279 8.27 0.03 12.45
C ALA A 279 9.10 0.93 11.52
N PHE A 280 9.36 2.18 11.95
CA PHE A 280 10.20 3.12 11.23
C PHE A 280 11.67 2.66 11.17
N ALA A 281 12.21 2.17 12.29
CA ALA A 281 13.56 1.63 12.34
C ALA A 281 13.71 0.39 11.43
N LEU A 282 12.72 -0.52 11.46
CA LEU A 282 12.68 -1.70 10.57
C LEU A 282 12.58 -1.28 9.09
N ALA A 283 11.75 -0.29 8.76
CA ALA A 283 11.63 0.20 7.39
C ALA A 283 12.94 0.78 6.85
N ARG A 284 13.78 1.34 7.72
CA ARG A 284 15.09 1.91 7.37
C ARG A 284 16.20 0.88 7.20
N LEU A 285 16.04 -0.37 7.62
CA LEU A 285 17.01 -1.42 7.32
C LEU A 285 17.19 -1.63 5.81
N SER A 286 16.19 -1.31 5.00
CA SER A 286 16.24 -1.37 3.53
C SER A 286 16.80 -0.10 2.85
N HIS A 287 17.50 0.75 3.59
CA HIS A 287 18.00 2.02 3.04
C HIS A 287 19.22 1.84 2.11
N ASP A 288 19.92 0.73 2.25
CA ASP A 288 21.07 0.38 1.43
C ASP A 288 20.73 -0.84 0.58
N ASP A 289 20.99 -0.78 -0.73
CA ASP A 289 20.67 -1.86 -1.70
C ASP A 289 21.39 -3.19 -1.38
N HIS A 290 22.37 -3.16 -0.50
CA HIS A 290 23.09 -4.35 -0.03
C HIS A 290 22.69 -4.81 1.37
N SER A 291 21.70 -4.16 1.98
CA SER A 291 21.24 -4.50 3.33
C SER A 291 20.03 -5.45 3.31
N PRO A 292 19.95 -6.39 4.26
CA PRO A 292 18.76 -7.22 4.42
C PRO A 292 17.50 -6.36 4.59
N THR A 293 16.46 -6.73 3.87
CA THR A 293 15.24 -5.94 3.74
C THR A 293 14.06 -6.65 4.40
N PRO A 294 13.35 -6.00 5.34
CA PRO A 294 12.15 -6.56 5.95
C PRO A 294 10.93 -6.57 5.01
N PHE A 295 10.18 -7.68 5.06
CA PHE A 295 8.90 -7.91 4.39
C PHE A 295 7.85 -8.37 5.41
N GLY A 296 6.58 -8.19 5.10
CA GLY A 296 5.46 -8.48 5.97
C GLY A 296 4.80 -7.23 6.51
N ILE A 297 4.15 -7.34 7.66
CA ILE A 297 3.38 -6.27 8.29
C ILE A 297 4.26 -5.54 9.31
N PHE A 298 4.57 -4.28 9.05
CA PHE A 298 5.38 -3.43 9.92
C PHE A 298 4.56 -2.82 11.05
N ARG A 299 3.32 -2.43 10.75
CA ARG A 299 2.38 -1.81 11.68
C ARG A 299 0.95 -2.22 11.34
N SER A 300 0.16 -2.54 12.37
CA SER A 300 -1.28 -2.80 12.27
C SER A 300 -1.92 -2.44 13.60
N ILE A 301 -2.44 -1.22 13.73
CA ILE A 301 -3.03 -0.69 14.95
C ILE A 301 -4.48 -0.28 14.75
N GLU A 302 -5.29 -0.45 15.75
CA GLU A 302 -6.67 0.06 15.74
C GLU A 302 -6.69 1.58 15.94
N ARG A 303 -7.39 2.25 15.04
CA ARG A 303 -7.67 3.69 15.10
C ARG A 303 -8.99 3.97 14.43
N ALA A 304 -9.80 4.89 14.98
CA ALA A 304 -11.06 5.28 14.38
C ALA A 304 -10.87 5.70 12.91
N ASP A 305 -11.67 5.13 12.01
CA ASP A 305 -11.65 5.50 10.60
C ASP A 305 -12.39 6.81 10.36
N TYR A 306 -11.96 7.51 9.29
CA TYR A 306 -12.48 8.85 8.95
C TYR A 306 -13.96 8.83 8.56
N GLY A 307 -14.39 7.84 7.78
CA GLY A 307 -15.78 7.70 7.33
C GLY A 307 -16.73 7.41 8.49
N GLY A 308 -16.35 6.48 9.38
CA GLY A 308 -17.10 6.19 10.60
C GLY A 308 -17.22 7.40 11.53
N SER A 309 -16.14 8.18 11.67
CA SER A 309 -16.14 9.41 12.45
C SER A 309 -17.08 10.48 11.89
N ILE A 310 -17.12 10.67 10.57
CA ILE A 310 -18.09 11.55 9.90
C ILE A 310 -19.52 11.06 10.12
N GLY A 311 -19.77 9.76 9.94
CA GLY A 311 -21.10 9.17 10.16
C GLY A 311 -21.60 9.42 11.60
N ALA A 312 -20.72 9.23 12.59
CA ALA A 312 -21.04 9.50 13.98
C ALA A 312 -21.39 11.00 14.24
N GLN A 313 -20.61 11.94 13.67
CA GLN A 313 -20.89 13.38 13.78
C GLN A 313 -22.23 13.74 13.12
N LEU A 314 -22.55 13.18 11.96
CA LEU A 314 -23.82 13.42 11.28
C LEU A 314 -25.02 12.89 12.08
N ALA A 315 -24.91 11.68 12.66
CA ALA A 315 -25.93 11.10 13.50
C ALA A 315 -26.16 11.94 14.78
N GLU A 316 -25.07 12.39 15.41
CA GLU A 316 -25.16 13.28 16.58
C GLU A 316 -25.81 14.60 16.23
N ALA A 317 -25.44 15.22 15.11
CA ALA A 317 -26.03 16.49 14.65
C ALA A 317 -27.53 16.32 14.36
N ALA A 318 -27.93 15.24 13.70
CA ALA A 318 -29.34 14.94 13.41
C ALA A 318 -30.15 14.73 14.71
N THR A 319 -29.55 14.06 15.70
CA THR A 319 -30.18 13.85 17.02
C THR A 319 -30.37 15.19 17.78
N LYS A 320 -29.35 16.07 17.73
CA LYS A 320 -29.39 17.37 18.48
C LYS A 320 -30.22 18.45 17.78
N LYS A 321 -30.23 18.49 16.46
CA LYS A 321 -30.80 19.60 15.65
C LYS A 321 -31.97 19.17 14.78
N GLY A 322 -32.32 17.88 14.76
CA GLY A 322 -33.29 17.31 13.84
C GLY A 322 -32.74 17.14 12.41
N PRO A 323 -33.51 16.53 11.51
CA PRO A 323 -33.18 16.46 10.09
C PRO A 323 -33.13 17.89 9.54
N GLY A 324 -32.08 18.18 8.79
CA GLY A 324 -31.96 19.49 8.13
C GLY A 324 -33.04 19.69 7.06
N ASP A 325 -33.39 20.94 6.78
CA ASP A 325 -34.24 21.32 5.66
C ASP A 325 -33.40 22.03 4.57
N LEU A 326 -33.49 21.55 3.34
CA LEU A 326 -32.73 22.10 2.22
C LEU A 326 -33.19 23.52 1.87
N GLY A 327 -34.49 23.80 1.99
CA GLY A 327 -35.05 25.12 1.74
C GLY A 327 -34.56 26.18 2.72
N ASP A 328 -34.42 25.77 4.01
CA ASP A 328 -33.87 26.65 5.04
C ASP A 328 -32.37 26.87 4.82
N LEU A 329 -31.63 25.82 4.43
CA LEU A 329 -30.20 25.96 4.10
C LEU A 329 -29.98 26.91 2.91
N LEU A 330 -30.74 26.80 1.83
CA LEU A 330 -30.64 27.65 0.65
C LEU A 330 -30.98 29.13 0.95
N ARG A 331 -31.81 29.37 1.96
CA ARG A 331 -32.25 30.71 2.37
C ARG A 331 -31.51 31.24 3.60
N SER A 332 -30.60 30.46 4.19
CA SER A 332 -29.94 30.82 5.45
C SER A 332 -29.15 32.13 5.41
N ASN A 333 -28.66 32.54 4.25
CA ASN A 333 -27.91 33.78 4.03
C ASN A 333 -28.80 34.92 3.47
N GLY A 334 -30.11 34.78 3.58
CA GLY A 334 -31.06 35.74 3.01
C GLY A 334 -31.42 35.43 1.56
N THR A 335 -32.50 36.04 1.13
CA THR A 335 -33.02 35.97 -0.26
C THR A 335 -33.26 37.38 -0.80
N TRP A 336 -33.14 37.56 -2.10
CA TRP A 336 -33.49 38.80 -2.79
C TRP A 336 -34.52 38.51 -3.87
N HIS A 337 -35.34 39.48 -4.16
CA HIS A 337 -36.28 39.43 -5.27
C HIS A 337 -35.61 39.99 -6.53
N VAL A 338 -35.73 39.26 -7.63
CA VAL A 338 -35.35 39.74 -8.94
C VAL A 338 -36.63 40.38 -9.52
N GLY A 339 -36.65 41.72 -9.65
CA GLY A 339 -37.74 42.47 -10.24
C GLY A 339 -37.67 42.48 -11.76
#